data_32b3da5924392ce5817d35e090976e8d
#
_entry.id   32b3da5924392ce5817d35e090976e8d
#
_cell.length_a   1.000
_cell.length_b   1.000
_cell.length_c   1.000
_cell.angle_alpha   90.00
_cell.angle_beta   90.00
_cell.angle_gamma   90.00
#
_symmetry.space_group_name_H-M   'P 1'
#
loop_
_entity.id
_entity.type
_entity.pdbx_description
1 polymer ?
#
loop_
_entity_poly.entity_id
_entity_poly.type
_entity_poly.pdbx_seq_one_letter_code
_entity_poly.pdbx_strand_id
1 'polypeptide(L)'
;YAIFLARDTIERLGLKEELWPKVRPYLDRSINFANPLTAEAYRRLPLMEWAELLNEAAPYLRDYLNNPDDGPYWHSINAEKKFGDVDVPMLHVSSWYDIFSRDGAIMFNGLASGAKTPEARGGQRLLLGPWGHLFPYTSPTTKGAGEADFGDASLLDLHDYELNFLNRWLKDDANDWDERPPIRLFTMGRNQWRDEHEWPLARTRWTPMYLDSGG
;
A
#
# COMPACT_ATOMS: atom_id res chain seq x y z
N TYR A 1 7.25 -9.21 -6.00
CA TYR A 1 6.29 -9.67 -4.99
C TYR A 1 6.34 -11.19 -4.84
N ALA A 2 6.09 -11.98 -5.89
CA ALA A 2 6.13 -13.44 -5.84
C ALA A 2 7.40 -14.01 -5.22
N ILE A 3 8.55 -13.40 -5.47
CA ILE A 3 9.85 -13.80 -4.95
C ILE A 3 9.94 -13.64 -3.42
N PHE A 4 9.45 -12.52 -2.86
CA PHE A 4 9.45 -12.31 -1.41
C PHE A 4 8.52 -13.28 -0.68
N LEU A 5 7.33 -13.46 -1.22
CA LEU A 5 6.36 -14.41 -0.66
C LEU A 5 6.82 -15.86 -0.79
N ALA A 6 7.59 -16.20 -1.83
CA ALA A 6 8.18 -17.52 -1.98
C ALA A 6 9.14 -17.87 -0.84
N ARG A 7 9.93 -16.91 -0.37
CA ARG A 7 10.83 -17.10 0.77
C ARG A 7 10.05 -17.46 2.04
N ASP A 8 9.04 -16.68 2.38
CA ASP A 8 8.16 -16.93 3.53
C ASP A 8 7.48 -18.30 3.43
N THR A 9 6.97 -18.65 2.24
CA THR A 9 6.34 -19.95 1.99
C THR A 9 7.30 -21.11 2.21
N ILE A 10 8.52 -21.01 1.70
CA ILE A 10 9.56 -22.04 1.87
C ILE A 10 9.90 -22.25 3.35
N GLU A 11 10.08 -21.17 4.11
CA GLU A 11 10.37 -21.23 5.53
C GLU A 11 9.19 -21.84 6.31
N ARG A 12 7.97 -21.40 6.05
CA ARG A 12 6.77 -21.83 6.75
C ARG A 12 6.37 -23.30 6.48
N LEU A 13 6.62 -23.80 5.26
CA LEU A 13 6.33 -25.18 4.88
C LEU A 13 7.47 -26.14 5.21
N GLY A 14 8.60 -25.65 5.76
CA GLY A 14 9.76 -26.49 6.07
C GLY A 14 10.50 -27.02 4.85
N LEU A 15 10.31 -26.43 3.67
CA LEU A 15 10.89 -26.87 2.39
C LEU A 15 12.27 -26.25 2.10
N LYS A 16 12.93 -25.71 3.11
CA LYS A 16 14.18 -24.97 2.96
C LYS A 16 15.30 -25.80 2.35
N GLU A 17 15.49 -27.03 2.82
CA GLU A 17 16.54 -27.92 2.32
C GLU A 17 16.32 -28.32 0.86
N GLU A 18 15.08 -28.47 0.44
CA GLU A 18 14.72 -28.95 -0.89
C GLU A 18 14.63 -27.82 -1.93
N LEU A 19 13.92 -26.73 -1.59
CA LEU A 19 13.60 -25.66 -2.55
C LEU A 19 14.59 -24.50 -2.51
N TRP A 20 15.20 -24.23 -1.37
CA TRP A 20 16.10 -23.08 -1.23
C TRP A 20 17.28 -23.10 -2.22
N PRO A 21 17.97 -24.22 -2.46
CA PRO A 21 19.03 -24.26 -3.45
C PRO A 21 18.58 -23.90 -4.87
N LYS A 22 17.34 -24.23 -5.22
CA LYS A 22 16.76 -23.99 -6.55
C LYS A 22 16.38 -22.53 -6.76
N VAL A 23 15.83 -21.88 -5.74
CA VAL A 23 15.23 -20.55 -5.85
C VAL A 23 16.13 -19.42 -5.32
N ARG A 24 17.06 -19.73 -4.42
CA ARG A 24 17.99 -18.75 -3.82
C ARG A 24 18.74 -17.90 -4.84
N PRO A 25 19.27 -18.42 -5.95
CA PRO A 25 19.97 -17.60 -6.94
C PRO A 25 19.11 -16.45 -7.49
N TYR A 26 17.80 -16.61 -7.48
CA TYR A 26 16.83 -15.60 -7.93
C TYR A 26 16.37 -14.69 -6.80
N LEU A 27 16.27 -15.21 -5.57
CA LEU A 27 15.76 -14.47 -4.40
C LEU A 27 16.80 -13.51 -3.81
N ASP A 28 18.04 -13.94 -3.65
CA ASP A 28 19.11 -13.14 -3.03
C ASP A 28 19.52 -11.91 -3.86
N ARG A 29 19.06 -11.84 -5.12
CA ARG A 29 19.52 -10.87 -6.11
C ARG A 29 18.38 -10.04 -6.71
N SER A 30 17.18 -10.23 -6.21
CA SER A 30 15.95 -9.68 -6.82
C SER A 30 15.85 -8.15 -6.82
N ILE A 31 16.67 -7.45 -6.04
CA ILE A 31 16.60 -5.99 -5.91
C ILE A 31 17.76 -5.29 -6.64
N ASN A 32 18.75 -6.02 -7.11
CA ASN A 32 19.90 -5.42 -7.79
C ASN A 32 19.79 -5.58 -9.31
N PHE A 33 19.17 -4.62 -9.98
CA PHE A 33 19.03 -4.58 -11.44
C PHE A 33 20.36 -4.52 -12.22
N ALA A 34 21.45 -4.16 -11.56
CA ALA A 34 22.79 -4.21 -12.15
C ALA A 34 23.37 -5.64 -12.22
N ASN A 35 22.73 -6.61 -11.53
CA ASN A 35 23.17 -7.99 -11.59
C ASN A 35 22.67 -8.66 -12.89
N PRO A 36 23.56 -9.28 -13.71
CA PRO A 36 23.17 -9.93 -14.96
C PRO A 36 22.11 -11.03 -14.79
N LEU A 37 22.14 -11.78 -13.69
CA LEU A 37 21.17 -12.84 -13.41
C LEU A 37 19.77 -12.26 -13.10
N THR A 38 19.71 -11.12 -12.43
CA THR A 38 18.44 -10.43 -12.22
C THR A 38 17.88 -9.92 -13.55
N ALA A 39 18.72 -9.32 -14.39
CA ALA A 39 18.32 -8.85 -15.71
C ALA A 39 17.84 -10.01 -16.62
N GLU A 40 18.49 -11.17 -16.56
CA GLU A 40 18.06 -12.39 -17.26
C GLU A 40 16.71 -12.87 -16.73
N ALA A 41 16.53 -12.92 -15.42
CA ALA A 41 15.30 -13.30 -14.79
C ALA A 41 14.12 -12.45 -15.28
N TYR A 42 14.26 -11.13 -15.28
CA TYR A 42 13.21 -10.21 -15.76
C TYR A 42 12.92 -10.30 -17.27
N ARG A 43 13.82 -10.90 -18.06
CA ARG A 43 13.62 -11.13 -19.49
C ARG A 43 13.08 -12.50 -19.84
N ARG A 44 12.97 -13.39 -18.85
CA ARG A 44 12.47 -14.76 -19.10
C ARG A 44 11.00 -14.76 -19.49
N LEU A 45 10.73 -15.30 -20.65
CA LEU A 45 9.39 -15.47 -21.23
C LEU A 45 9.24 -16.91 -21.74
N PRO A 46 8.02 -17.49 -21.67
CA PRO A 46 6.79 -16.91 -21.13
C PRO A 46 6.81 -16.82 -19.59
N LEU A 47 6.02 -15.92 -19.01
CA LEU A 47 5.96 -15.73 -17.55
C LEU A 47 5.54 -17.01 -16.79
N MET A 48 4.84 -17.91 -17.44
CA MET A 48 4.43 -19.20 -16.86
C MET A 48 5.62 -20.07 -16.44
N GLU A 49 6.78 -19.94 -17.09
CA GLU A 49 8.01 -20.64 -16.67
C GLU A 49 8.44 -20.27 -15.24
N TRP A 50 8.10 -19.05 -14.77
CA TRP A 50 8.33 -18.66 -13.40
C TRP A 50 7.42 -19.41 -12.43
N ALA A 51 6.15 -19.62 -12.82
CA ALA A 51 5.22 -20.39 -12.01
C ALA A 51 5.64 -21.86 -11.91
N GLU A 52 6.24 -22.40 -12.96
CA GLU A 52 6.80 -23.76 -12.98
C GLU A 52 8.07 -23.88 -12.13
N LEU A 53 8.97 -22.91 -12.25
CA LEU A 53 10.22 -22.87 -11.48
C LEU A 53 9.96 -22.71 -9.98
N LEU A 54 9.04 -21.82 -9.60
CA LEU A 54 8.72 -21.52 -8.20
C LEU A 54 7.67 -22.48 -7.61
N ASN A 55 6.91 -23.14 -8.44
CA ASN A 55 5.85 -24.12 -8.13
C ASN A 55 5.41 -24.16 -6.65
N GLU A 56 5.98 -25.07 -5.84
CA GLU A 56 5.61 -25.23 -4.42
C GLU A 56 5.98 -24.02 -3.55
N ALA A 57 6.99 -23.24 -3.95
CA ALA A 57 7.40 -22.04 -3.23
C ALA A 57 6.46 -20.84 -3.50
N ALA A 58 5.76 -20.82 -4.63
CA ALA A 58 4.84 -19.75 -5.00
C ALA A 58 3.64 -20.28 -5.82
N PRO A 59 2.82 -21.19 -5.27
CA PRO A 59 1.71 -21.81 -6.01
C PRO A 59 0.71 -20.78 -6.54
N TYR A 60 0.48 -19.69 -5.81
CA TYR A 60 -0.39 -18.58 -6.19
C TYR A 60 0.05 -17.88 -7.49
N LEU A 61 1.33 -17.96 -7.89
CA LEU A 61 1.80 -17.31 -9.11
C LEU A 61 1.15 -17.92 -10.37
N ARG A 62 0.95 -19.23 -10.38
CA ARG A 62 0.23 -19.92 -11.46
C ARG A 62 -1.21 -19.43 -11.54
N ASP A 63 -1.87 -19.27 -10.39
CA ASP A 63 -3.24 -18.79 -10.33
C ASP A 63 -3.34 -17.35 -10.83
N TYR A 64 -2.40 -16.48 -10.45
CA TYR A 64 -2.33 -15.10 -10.95
C TYR A 64 -2.17 -15.05 -12.47
N LEU A 65 -1.28 -15.85 -13.03
CA LEU A 65 -1.03 -15.89 -14.47
C LEU A 65 -2.18 -16.52 -15.27
N ASN A 66 -2.94 -17.43 -14.66
CA ASN A 66 -4.14 -18.02 -15.26
C ASN A 66 -5.37 -17.10 -15.16
N ASN A 67 -5.32 -16.07 -14.32
CA ASN A 67 -6.41 -15.10 -14.14
C ASN A 67 -5.89 -13.67 -14.40
N PRO A 68 -5.48 -13.33 -15.65
CA PRO A 68 -4.85 -12.03 -15.95
C PRO A 68 -5.86 -10.87 -15.93
N ASP A 69 -7.15 -11.16 -16.11
CA ASP A 69 -8.21 -10.16 -16.21
C ASP A 69 -8.98 -10.00 -14.90
N ASP A 70 -9.65 -8.84 -14.74
CA ASP A 70 -10.58 -8.59 -13.63
C ASP A 70 -11.76 -9.57 -13.73
N GLY A 71 -11.87 -10.46 -12.76
CA GLY A 71 -12.85 -11.55 -12.80
C GLY A 71 -13.12 -12.17 -11.43
N PRO A 72 -13.92 -13.26 -11.40
CA PRO A 72 -14.38 -13.90 -10.14
C PRO A 72 -13.25 -14.26 -9.18
N TYR A 73 -12.10 -14.67 -9.72
CA TYR A 73 -10.91 -14.98 -8.91
C TYR A 73 -10.51 -13.77 -8.05
N TRP A 74 -10.30 -12.61 -8.70
CA TRP A 74 -9.89 -11.38 -8.03
C TRP A 74 -11.01 -10.79 -7.18
N HIS A 75 -12.26 -10.86 -7.63
CA HIS A 75 -13.40 -10.34 -6.86
C HIS A 75 -13.57 -11.06 -5.51
N SER A 76 -13.16 -12.33 -5.41
CA SER A 76 -13.23 -13.09 -4.15
C SER A 76 -12.33 -12.52 -3.04
N ILE A 77 -11.23 -11.86 -3.42
CA ILE A 77 -10.24 -11.28 -2.52
C ILE A 77 -10.18 -9.75 -2.55
N ASN A 78 -10.94 -9.10 -3.44
CA ASN A 78 -10.96 -7.65 -3.58
C ASN A 78 -11.79 -7.01 -2.47
N ALA A 79 -11.16 -6.19 -1.61
CA ALA A 79 -11.82 -5.46 -0.53
C ALA A 79 -12.86 -4.44 -1.04
N GLU A 80 -12.64 -3.84 -2.22
CA GLU A 80 -13.58 -2.87 -2.82
C GLU A 80 -14.97 -3.49 -3.08
N LYS A 81 -15.05 -4.79 -3.26
CA LYS A 81 -16.33 -5.51 -3.44
C LYS A 81 -17.05 -5.83 -2.12
N LYS A 82 -16.41 -5.54 -0.97
CA LYS A 82 -16.85 -5.96 0.36
C LYS A 82 -16.99 -4.81 1.36
N PHE A 83 -17.04 -3.57 0.90
CA PHE A 83 -17.19 -2.42 1.80
C PHE A 83 -18.42 -2.52 2.70
N GLY A 84 -19.52 -3.05 2.19
CA GLY A 84 -20.76 -3.27 2.95
C GLY A 84 -20.68 -4.31 4.07
N ASP A 85 -19.60 -5.11 4.12
CA ASP A 85 -19.38 -6.09 5.18
C ASP A 85 -18.59 -5.50 6.36
N VAL A 86 -17.96 -4.35 6.17
CA VAL A 86 -17.13 -3.68 7.19
C VAL A 86 -18.01 -2.87 8.14
N ASP A 87 -17.91 -3.14 9.44
CA ASP A 87 -18.72 -2.51 10.48
C ASP A 87 -17.89 -1.77 11.55
N VAL A 88 -16.61 -1.55 11.27
CA VAL A 88 -15.69 -0.86 12.19
C VAL A 88 -15.08 0.40 11.57
N PRO A 89 -14.76 1.43 12.36
CA PRO A 89 -13.90 2.53 11.97
C PRO A 89 -12.50 2.05 11.58
N MET A 90 -11.89 2.73 10.60
CA MET A 90 -10.55 2.38 10.12
C MET A 90 -9.69 3.62 9.90
N LEU A 91 -8.41 3.51 10.26
CA LEU A 91 -7.38 4.48 9.90
C LEU A 91 -6.60 3.95 8.69
N HIS A 92 -6.71 4.66 7.58
CA HIS A 92 -5.99 4.39 6.34
C HIS A 92 -4.72 5.22 6.32
N VAL A 93 -3.57 4.56 6.46
CA VAL A 93 -2.26 5.23 6.35
C VAL A 93 -1.68 4.97 4.98
N SER A 94 -1.35 6.01 4.27
CA SER A 94 -0.73 5.93 2.95
C SER A 94 0.25 7.09 2.75
N SER A 95 0.97 7.09 1.64
CA SER A 95 1.93 8.15 1.34
C SER A 95 2.12 8.36 -0.15
N TRP A 96 2.56 9.57 -0.54
CA TRP A 96 2.69 9.97 -1.95
C TRP A 96 3.70 9.15 -2.76
N TYR A 97 4.72 8.59 -2.07
CA TYR A 97 5.75 7.74 -2.68
C TYR A 97 5.57 6.25 -2.36
N ASP A 98 4.38 5.87 -1.89
CA ASP A 98 4.03 4.48 -1.68
C ASP A 98 3.61 3.82 -3.00
N ILE A 99 4.03 2.58 -3.22
CA ILE A 99 3.59 1.76 -4.36
C ILE A 99 2.09 1.45 -4.31
N PHE A 100 1.45 1.60 -3.15
CA PHE A 100 0.01 1.44 -2.91
C PHE A 100 -0.70 2.76 -2.62
N SER A 101 -0.11 3.91 -2.97
CA SER A 101 -0.64 5.24 -2.64
C SER A 101 -2.10 5.47 -3.07
N ARG A 102 -2.51 4.86 -4.19
CA ARG A 102 -3.87 4.93 -4.72
C ARG A 102 -4.89 4.27 -3.78
N ASP A 103 -4.53 3.13 -3.18
CA ASP A 103 -5.46 2.26 -2.47
C ASP A 103 -5.96 2.89 -1.17
N GLY A 104 -5.12 3.65 -0.45
CA GLY A 104 -5.53 4.36 0.76
C GLY A 104 -6.73 5.28 0.54
N ALA A 105 -6.72 6.08 -0.52
CA ALA A 105 -7.82 6.99 -0.85
C ALA A 105 -9.07 6.24 -1.34
N ILE A 106 -8.92 5.15 -2.09
CA ILE A 106 -10.05 4.32 -2.55
C ILE A 106 -10.73 3.65 -1.36
N MET A 107 -9.96 3.04 -0.46
CA MET A 107 -10.48 2.39 0.73
C MET A 107 -11.21 3.38 1.63
N PHE A 108 -10.61 4.55 1.89
CA PHE A 108 -11.26 5.62 2.65
C PHE A 108 -12.61 6.02 2.05
N ASN A 109 -12.65 6.40 0.77
CA ASN A 109 -13.87 6.85 0.12
C ASN A 109 -14.94 5.75 0.05
N GLY A 110 -14.52 4.53 -0.27
CA GLY A 110 -15.44 3.41 -0.37
C GLY A 110 -16.08 3.05 0.97
N LEU A 111 -15.31 3.04 2.04
CA LEU A 111 -15.81 2.74 3.38
C LEU A 111 -16.56 3.91 4.01
N ALA A 112 -16.14 5.16 3.78
CA ALA A 112 -16.87 6.35 4.24
C ALA A 112 -18.29 6.44 3.66
N SER A 113 -18.51 5.89 2.47
CA SER A 113 -19.84 5.84 1.82
C SER A 113 -20.56 4.51 1.97
N GLY A 114 -19.83 3.38 1.93
CA GLY A 114 -20.37 2.04 1.77
C GLY A 114 -20.23 1.09 2.96
N ALA A 115 -19.54 1.48 4.05
CA ALA A 115 -19.43 0.62 5.22
C ALA A 115 -20.80 0.35 5.86
N LYS A 116 -20.90 -0.79 6.55
CA LYS A 116 -22.16 -1.37 7.01
C LYS A 116 -22.94 -0.47 7.97
N THR A 117 -22.26 0.16 8.91
CA THR A 117 -22.90 0.97 9.95
C THR A 117 -22.62 2.48 9.77
N PRO A 118 -23.51 3.37 10.27
CA PRO A 118 -23.22 4.82 10.29
C PRO A 118 -21.94 5.15 11.06
N GLU A 119 -21.68 4.46 12.16
CA GLU A 119 -20.47 4.61 12.97
C GLU A 119 -19.21 4.26 12.17
N ALA A 120 -19.20 3.08 11.50
CA ALA A 120 -18.11 2.69 10.63
C ALA A 120 -17.87 3.71 9.50
N ARG A 121 -18.93 4.21 8.85
CA ARG A 121 -18.81 5.24 7.81
C ARG A 121 -18.22 6.55 8.34
N GLY A 122 -18.74 7.04 9.46
CA GLY A 122 -18.30 8.30 10.08
C GLY A 122 -16.92 8.21 10.73
N GLY A 123 -16.48 6.99 11.11
CA GLY A 123 -15.22 6.73 11.77
C GLY A 123 -14.03 6.50 10.84
N GLN A 124 -14.20 6.57 9.50
CA GLN A 124 -13.09 6.43 8.57
C GLN A 124 -12.14 7.63 8.66
N ARG A 125 -10.85 7.36 8.65
CA ARG A 125 -9.80 8.39 8.66
C ARG A 125 -8.73 8.06 7.63
N LEU A 126 -8.20 9.09 6.96
CA LEU A 126 -7.14 8.98 5.97
C LEU A 126 -5.96 9.85 6.34
N LEU A 127 -4.79 9.25 6.42
CA LEU A 127 -3.50 9.92 6.56
C LEU A 127 -2.68 9.71 5.28
N LEU A 128 -2.32 10.80 4.59
CA LEU A 128 -1.45 10.78 3.40
C LEU A 128 -0.17 11.57 3.68
N GLY A 129 0.92 10.86 3.96
CA GLY A 129 2.23 11.46 4.22
C GLY A 129 3.09 11.60 2.96
N PRO A 130 4.23 12.29 3.06
CA PRO A 130 5.17 12.46 1.95
C PRO A 130 6.19 11.33 1.84
N TRP A 131 6.03 10.27 2.60
CA TRP A 131 7.02 9.20 2.78
C TRP A 131 6.99 8.16 1.68
N GLY A 132 7.95 7.24 1.71
CA GLY A 132 7.94 5.99 0.97
C GLY A 132 7.20 4.87 1.74
N HIS A 133 7.19 3.67 1.17
CA HIS A 133 6.40 2.54 1.68
C HIS A 133 6.74 2.08 3.11
N LEU A 134 8.00 2.16 3.54
CA LEU A 134 8.44 1.56 4.82
C LEU A 134 8.75 2.59 5.93
N PHE A 135 8.99 3.83 5.60
CA PHE A 135 9.57 4.78 6.54
C PHE A 135 8.69 5.21 7.71
N PRO A 136 7.39 5.46 7.56
CA PRO A 136 6.60 5.89 8.72
C PRO A 136 6.45 4.81 9.80
N TYR A 137 6.69 3.55 9.47
CA TYR A 137 6.55 2.43 10.41
C TYR A 137 7.80 2.14 11.24
N THR A 138 8.95 2.68 10.88
CA THR A 138 10.22 2.42 11.58
C THR A 138 10.65 3.56 12.47
N SER A 139 10.51 4.80 11.98
CA SER A 139 10.81 6.02 12.74
C SER A 139 10.29 7.23 11.96
N PRO A 140 10.01 8.36 12.65
CA PRO A 140 9.73 9.62 11.96
C PRO A 140 10.85 9.96 10.98
N THR A 141 10.48 10.42 9.79
CA THR A 141 11.44 10.76 8.72
C THR A 141 10.97 11.97 7.92
N THR A 142 11.95 12.76 7.44
CA THR A 142 11.73 13.87 6.51
C THR A 142 11.76 13.42 5.05
N LYS A 143 12.16 12.16 4.79
CA LYS A 143 12.44 11.65 3.44
C LYS A 143 11.20 11.09 2.76
N GLY A 144 11.10 11.42 1.46
CA GLY A 144 10.23 10.75 0.53
C GLY A 144 10.92 9.61 -0.21
N ALA A 145 10.86 9.61 -1.55
CA ALA A 145 11.61 8.67 -2.39
C ALA A 145 12.87 9.33 -2.98
N GLY A 146 13.94 8.54 -3.13
CA GLY A 146 15.20 9.01 -3.68
C GLY A 146 15.80 10.13 -2.84
N GLU A 147 16.06 11.28 -3.46
CA GLU A 147 16.68 12.45 -2.80
C GLU A 147 15.64 13.42 -2.20
N ALA A 148 14.35 13.15 -2.33
CA ALA A 148 13.32 14.04 -1.84
C ALA A 148 13.36 14.16 -0.31
N ASP A 149 13.47 15.42 0.17
CA ASP A 149 13.48 15.78 1.58
C ASP A 149 12.49 16.91 1.82
N PHE A 150 11.56 16.71 2.74
CA PHE A 150 10.46 17.64 3.00
C PHE A 150 10.68 18.45 4.29
N GLY A 151 11.80 18.25 4.95
CA GLY A 151 12.17 18.96 6.18
C GLY A 151 11.31 18.55 7.39
N ASP A 152 11.58 19.17 8.52
CA ASP A 152 10.97 18.83 9.82
C ASP A 152 9.44 18.97 9.83
N ALA A 153 8.88 19.79 8.95
CA ALA A 153 7.43 19.93 8.81
C ALA A 153 6.73 18.63 8.39
N SER A 154 7.46 17.66 7.80
CA SER A 154 6.92 16.36 7.39
C SER A 154 6.96 15.30 8.49
N LEU A 155 7.65 15.57 9.59
CA LEU A 155 7.75 14.64 10.71
C LEU A 155 6.36 14.40 11.33
N LEU A 156 6.08 13.15 11.60
CA LEU A 156 4.89 12.69 12.32
C LEU A 156 5.28 11.46 13.14
N ASP A 157 4.94 11.44 14.42
CA ASP A 157 4.97 10.21 15.20
C ASP A 157 3.74 9.39 14.84
N LEU A 158 3.94 8.42 13.94
CA LEU A 158 2.85 7.57 13.45
C LEU A 158 2.32 6.66 14.56
N HIS A 159 3.19 6.17 15.46
CA HIS A 159 2.75 5.30 16.55
C HIS A 159 1.83 6.04 17.53
N ASP A 160 2.18 7.28 17.89
CA ASP A 160 1.30 8.09 18.72
C ASP A 160 -0.01 8.40 18.00
N TYR A 161 0.05 8.70 16.71
CA TYR A 161 -1.13 8.96 15.89
C TYR A 161 -2.08 7.75 15.84
N GLU A 162 -1.55 6.55 15.59
CA GLU A 162 -2.30 5.28 15.59
C GLU A 162 -2.84 4.94 16.97
N LEU A 163 -2.02 5.09 18.01
CA LEU A 163 -2.42 4.79 19.38
C LEU A 163 -3.60 5.65 19.85
N ASN A 164 -3.59 6.93 19.52
CA ASN A 164 -4.69 7.83 19.83
C ASN A 164 -5.98 7.45 19.09
N PHE A 165 -5.90 7.02 17.82
CA PHE A 165 -7.04 6.45 17.10
C PHE A 165 -7.59 5.19 17.79
N LEU A 166 -6.71 4.26 18.12
CA LEU A 166 -7.10 3.01 18.78
C LEU A 166 -7.67 3.24 20.19
N ASN A 167 -7.15 4.18 20.95
CA ASN A 167 -7.68 4.54 22.25
C ASN A 167 -9.13 5.04 22.16
N ARG A 168 -9.43 5.85 21.14
CA ARG A 168 -10.81 6.32 20.89
C ARG A 168 -11.78 5.17 20.61
N TRP A 169 -11.39 4.24 19.74
CA TRP A 169 -12.31 3.22 19.24
C TRP A 169 -12.31 1.91 20.02
N LEU A 170 -11.24 1.58 20.75
CA LEU A 170 -11.14 0.34 21.52
C LEU A 170 -11.35 0.54 23.03
N LYS A 171 -11.08 1.74 23.54
CA LYS A 171 -11.22 2.06 24.97
C LYS A 171 -12.32 3.08 25.26
N ASP A 172 -12.92 3.67 24.22
CA ASP A 172 -13.87 4.77 24.31
C ASP A 172 -13.31 6.01 25.07
N ASP A 173 -11.98 6.20 24.95
CA ASP A 173 -11.31 7.35 25.53
C ASP A 173 -11.73 8.62 24.78
N ALA A 174 -12.28 9.60 25.50
CA ALA A 174 -12.58 10.90 24.93
C ALA A 174 -11.28 11.60 24.48
N ASN A 175 -11.16 11.84 23.19
CA ASN A 175 -10.07 12.58 22.58
C ASN A 175 -10.57 13.39 21.38
N ASP A 176 -9.69 14.12 20.70
CA ASP A 176 -10.04 15.03 19.60
C ASP A 176 -10.33 14.34 18.25
N TRP A 177 -10.32 13.00 18.16
CA TRP A 177 -10.59 12.28 16.92
C TRP A 177 -11.99 12.53 16.34
N ASP A 178 -12.99 12.77 17.21
CA ASP A 178 -14.35 13.05 16.78
C ASP A 178 -14.48 14.45 16.15
N GLU A 179 -13.60 15.38 16.54
CA GLU A 179 -13.59 16.77 16.06
C GLU A 179 -12.65 16.99 14.86
N ARG A 180 -11.69 16.08 14.66
CA ARG A 180 -10.73 16.17 13.54
C ARG A 180 -11.42 15.97 12.20
N PRO A 181 -11.08 16.76 11.19
CA PRO A 181 -11.41 16.43 9.81
C PRO A 181 -10.94 15.01 9.45
N PRO A 182 -11.70 14.27 8.64
CA PRO A 182 -11.44 12.86 8.38
C PRO A 182 -10.15 12.59 7.61
N ILE A 183 -9.57 13.59 6.97
CA ILE A 183 -8.40 13.46 6.12
C ILE A 183 -7.31 14.41 6.59
N ARG A 184 -6.11 13.85 6.80
CA ARG A 184 -4.89 14.62 7.00
C ARG A 184 -3.89 14.29 5.89
N LEU A 185 -3.47 15.28 5.13
CA LEU A 185 -2.56 15.09 4.01
C LEU A 185 -1.41 16.09 4.02
N PHE A 186 -0.25 15.63 3.58
CA PHE A 186 0.91 16.49 3.42
C PHE A 186 0.94 17.10 2.02
N THR A 187 0.99 18.43 1.93
CA THR A 187 1.08 19.15 0.66
C THR A 187 2.54 19.37 0.30
N MET A 188 3.05 18.56 -0.63
CA MET A 188 4.40 18.70 -1.17
C MET A 188 4.58 20.04 -1.89
N GLY A 189 5.79 20.58 -1.85
CA GLY A 189 6.12 21.90 -2.41
C GLY A 189 5.83 23.05 -1.44
N ARG A 190 4.69 23.03 -0.74
CA ARG A 190 4.45 23.92 0.40
C ARG A 190 5.01 23.36 1.71
N ASN A 191 5.25 22.06 1.74
CA ASN A 191 5.75 21.29 2.86
C ASN A 191 4.99 21.55 4.16
N GLN A 192 3.68 21.32 4.11
CA GLN A 192 2.80 21.50 5.26
C GLN A 192 1.68 20.47 5.28
N TRP A 193 1.27 20.07 6.48
CA TRP A 193 0.06 19.28 6.71
C TRP A 193 -1.19 20.11 6.50
N ARG A 194 -2.22 19.47 5.98
CA ARG A 194 -3.55 20.05 5.81
C ARG A 194 -4.59 19.03 6.22
N ASP A 195 -5.61 19.51 6.89
CA ASP A 195 -6.79 18.74 7.24
C ASP A 195 -7.92 19.06 6.26
N GLU A 196 -8.58 18.01 5.75
CA GLU A 196 -9.59 18.13 4.68
C GLU A 196 -10.81 17.24 4.99
N HIS A 197 -11.97 17.62 4.44
CA HIS A 197 -13.23 16.94 4.70
C HIS A 197 -13.60 15.90 3.64
N GLU A 198 -12.96 15.94 2.48
CA GLU A 198 -13.29 15.10 1.33
C GLU A 198 -12.08 14.83 0.43
N TRP A 199 -12.13 13.74 -0.31
CA TRP A 199 -11.16 13.41 -1.34
C TRP A 199 -11.88 12.77 -2.56
N PRO A 200 -11.64 13.20 -3.84
CA PRO A 200 -10.84 14.39 -4.20
C PRO A 200 -11.41 15.68 -3.64
N LEU A 201 -10.55 16.69 -3.45
CA LEU A 201 -10.96 17.97 -2.91
C LEU A 201 -11.98 18.65 -3.86
N ALA A 202 -13.11 19.14 -3.36
CA ALA A 202 -14.15 19.81 -4.19
C ALA A 202 -13.62 21.00 -5.00
N ARG A 203 -12.58 21.68 -4.48
CA ARG A 203 -11.92 22.79 -5.18
C ARG A 203 -10.92 22.34 -6.28
N THR A 204 -10.76 21.05 -6.52
CA THR A 204 -9.87 20.52 -7.57
C THR A 204 -10.35 20.98 -8.94
N ARG A 205 -9.43 21.60 -9.70
CA ARG A 205 -9.66 21.95 -11.10
C ARG A 205 -8.94 20.94 -11.97
N TRP A 206 -9.68 20.00 -12.53
CA TRP A 206 -9.16 19.01 -13.44
C TRP A 206 -8.70 19.67 -14.73
N THR A 207 -7.38 19.68 -14.97
CA THR A 207 -6.79 20.33 -16.13
C THR A 207 -6.09 19.25 -16.98
N PRO A 208 -6.49 19.06 -18.24
CA PRO A 208 -5.79 18.16 -19.16
C PRO A 208 -4.33 18.59 -19.36
N MET A 209 -3.43 17.64 -19.22
CA MET A 209 -2.01 17.80 -19.53
C MET A 209 -1.66 16.82 -20.64
N TYR A 210 -1.02 17.31 -21.69
CA TYR A 210 -0.65 16.52 -22.88
C TYR A 210 0.85 16.25 -22.87
N LEU A 211 1.23 15.00 -23.13
CA LEU A 211 2.62 14.67 -23.40
C LEU A 211 2.95 15.08 -24.83
N ASP A 212 4.02 15.82 -24.98
CA ASP A 212 4.55 16.25 -26.28
C ASP A 212 6.04 15.93 -26.32
N SER A 213 6.50 15.39 -27.43
CA SER A 213 7.91 15.05 -27.65
C SER A 213 8.78 16.27 -27.95
N GLY A 214 8.17 17.42 -28.15
CA GLY A 214 8.89 18.65 -28.53
C GLY A 214 9.40 18.67 -29.95
N GLY A 215 8.93 17.74 -30.81
CA GLY A 215 9.37 17.58 -32.22
C GLY A 215 10.24 16.38 -32.41
#